data_40eeabfe6a4f053084ce5152f1eb3f8c
#
_entry.id   40eeabfe6a4f053084ce5152f1eb3f8c
#
_cell.length_a   1.000
_cell.length_b   1.000
_cell.length_c   1.000
_cell.angle_alpha   90.00
_cell.angle_beta   90.00
_cell.angle_gamma   90.00
#
_symmetry.space_group_name_H-M   'P 1'
#
loop_
_entity.id
_entity.type
_entity.pdbx_description
1 polymer ?
#
loop_
_entity_poly.entity_id
_entity_poly.type
_entity_poly.pdbx_seq_one_letter_code
_entity_poly.pdbx_strand_id
1 'polypeptide(L)'
;KYPGLLPTTFENLAKAQIGTCLEANIYKIAALRANGIPAALNTFPNWGNANSPHFWTEIIGDEHIEELYDNIQRPYISDSDILVDNIFWKNTYSPTVKDTLPHVSIQYCRTIPKVYRINYEIQQNCLALRAKEEIPDFFRNPGIEDITDKYIVCKDIEVPLWDNKHKKEYVYLCCYDDNNWIPVGWSIPRKKQALFTKVGVNVLYL
;
A
#
# COMPACT_ATOMS: atom_id res chain seq x y z
N LYS A 1 19.57 4.98 -3.30
CA LYS A 1 19.84 6.32 -2.67
C LYS A 1 20.43 7.19 -3.75
N TYR A 2 19.72 8.24 -4.16
CA TYR A 2 20.31 9.29 -5.00
C TYR A 2 21.18 10.17 -4.09
N PRO A 3 22.50 10.16 -4.22
CA PRO A 3 23.36 10.95 -3.37
C PRO A 3 23.19 12.44 -3.70
N GLY A 4 22.81 13.23 -2.71
CA GLY A 4 22.85 14.69 -2.79
C GLY A 4 21.53 15.43 -3.06
N LEU A 5 20.37 14.77 -2.97
CA LEU A 5 19.10 15.48 -3.01
C LEU A 5 18.86 16.14 -1.63
N LEU A 6 18.74 17.45 -1.63
CA LEU A 6 18.27 18.25 -0.50
C LEU A 6 16.87 17.75 -0.08
N PRO A 7 16.47 17.96 1.18
CA PRO A 7 15.10 17.69 1.62
C PRO A 7 14.12 18.31 0.62
N THR A 8 13.21 17.49 0.11
CA THR A 8 12.39 17.89 -1.02
C THR A 8 11.31 18.84 -0.56
N THR A 9 11.50 20.12 -0.78
CA THR A 9 10.45 21.13 -0.62
C THR A 9 9.52 21.10 -1.82
N PHE A 10 8.29 21.59 -1.68
CA PHE A 10 7.36 21.74 -2.81
C PHE A 10 7.94 22.58 -3.94
N GLU A 11 8.72 23.60 -3.61
CA GLU A 11 9.41 24.45 -4.58
C GLU A 11 10.46 23.66 -5.38
N ASN A 12 11.24 22.83 -4.72
CA ASN A 12 12.26 22.01 -5.37
C ASN A 12 11.61 20.92 -6.24
N LEU A 13 10.52 20.30 -5.78
CA LEU A 13 9.75 19.35 -6.59
C LEU A 13 9.20 20.00 -7.86
N ALA A 14 8.61 21.19 -7.72
CA ALA A 14 8.04 21.93 -8.84
C ALA A 14 9.11 22.31 -9.88
N LYS A 15 10.30 22.71 -9.43
CA LYS A 15 11.41 23.10 -10.32
C LYS A 15 12.11 21.90 -10.96
N ALA A 16 12.40 20.87 -10.18
CA ALA A 16 13.16 19.72 -10.64
C ALA A 16 12.30 18.72 -11.42
N GLN A 17 11.00 18.66 -11.14
CA GLN A 17 10.05 17.68 -11.68
C GLN A 17 10.50 16.22 -11.45
N ILE A 18 11.28 16.00 -10.39
CA ILE A 18 11.82 14.70 -9.98
C ILE A 18 11.55 14.53 -8.49
N GLY A 19 11.06 13.35 -8.11
CA GLY A 19 10.81 12.99 -6.72
C GLY A 19 10.47 11.51 -6.59
N THR A 20 10.39 11.03 -5.36
CA THR A 20 9.85 9.71 -5.06
C THR A 20 8.33 9.70 -5.29
N CYS A 21 7.74 8.50 -5.37
CA CYS A 21 6.27 8.37 -5.46
C CYS A 21 5.56 9.08 -4.29
N LEU A 22 6.11 9.00 -3.08
CA LEU A 22 5.56 9.70 -1.91
C LEU A 22 5.59 11.22 -2.09
N GLU A 23 6.75 11.78 -2.42
CA GLU A 23 6.93 13.24 -2.59
C GLU A 23 6.04 13.80 -3.70
N ALA A 24 6.01 13.14 -4.85
CA ALA A 24 5.18 13.54 -5.98
C ALA A 24 3.68 13.54 -5.62
N ASN A 25 3.22 12.51 -4.90
CA ASN A 25 1.81 12.42 -4.49
C ASN A 25 1.46 13.42 -3.39
N ILE A 26 2.34 13.68 -2.41
CA ILE A 26 2.12 14.75 -1.41
C ILE A 26 1.99 16.11 -2.10
N TYR A 27 2.86 16.42 -3.07
CA TYR A 27 2.77 17.65 -3.85
C TYR A 27 1.44 17.76 -4.61
N LYS A 28 1.05 16.69 -5.29
CA LYS A 28 -0.21 16.60 -6.03
C LYS A 28 -1.43 16.80 -5.13
N ILE A 29 -1.46 16.14 -3.97
CA ILE A 29 -2.53 16.29 -2.98
C ILE A 29 -2.60 17.71 -2.46
N ALA A 30 -1.47 18.33 -2.15
CA ALA A 30 -1.44 19.73 -1.71
C ALA A 30 -1.98 20.68 -2.78
N ALA A 31 -1.61 20.48 -4.04
CA ALA A 31 -2.12 21.28 -5.16
C ALA A 31 -3.64 21.09 -5.37
N LEU A 32 -4.14 19.85 -5.31
CA LEU A 32 -5.57 19.56 -5.42
C LEU A 32 -6.36 20.24 -4.31
N ARG A 33 -5.92 20.09 -3.06
CA ARG A 33 -6.58 20.67 -1.89
C ARG A 33 -6.55 22.22 -1.90
N ALA A 34 -5.46 22.82 -2.37
CA ALA A 34 -5.38 24.26 -2.55
C ALA A 34 -6.41 24.81 -3.56
N ASN A 35 -6.87 23.95 -4.47
CA ASN A 35 -7.94 24.27 -5.43
C ASN A 35 -9.33 23.77 -4.98
N GLY A 36 -9.48 23.38 -3.70
CA GLY A 36 -10.76 22.93 -3.15
C GLY A 36 -11.16 21.51 -3.54
N ILE A 37 -10.25 20.74 -4.11
CA ILE A 37 -10.50 19.35 -4.52
C ILE A 37 -10.06 18.42 -3.39
N PRO A 38 -10.99 17.67 -2.77
CA PRO A 38 -10.64 16.73 -1.71
C PRO A 38 -9.82 15.58 -2.27
N ALA A 39 -8.66 15.33 -1.68
CA ALA A 39 -7.76 14.26 -2.10
C ALA A 39 -7.09 13.60 -0.90
N ALA A 40 -6.80 12.31 -1.01
CA ALA A 40 -6.12 11.53 0.02
C ALA A 40 -4.92 10.78 -0.54
N LEU A 41 -3.99 10.45 0.37
CA LEU A 41 -2.85 9.60 0.07
C LEU A 41 -3.21 8.15 0.38
N ASN A 42 -3.15 7.31 -0.64
CA ASN A 42 -3.26 5.88 -0.47
C ASN A 42 -1.88 5.21 -0.55
N THR A 43 -1.74 4.09 0.11
CA THR A 43 -0.46 3.38 0.19
C THR A 43 -0.65 1.90 0.51
N PHE A 44 0.37 1.13 0.25
CA PHE A 44 0.61 -0.16 0.89
C PHE A 44 2.05 -0.21 1.43
N PRO A 45 2.27 -0.88 2.58
CA PRO A 45 3.58 -0.92 3.24
C PRO A 45 4.64 -1.64 2.42
N ASN A 46 4.23 -2.64 1.65
CA ASN A 46 5.09 -3.42 0.77
C ASN A 46 4.28 -4.11 -0.33
N TRP A 47 4.92 -4.37 -1.48
CA TRP A 47 4.36 -5.28 -2.48
C TRP A 47 4.27 -6.71 -1.94
N GLY A 48 3.37 -7.52 -2.47
CA GLY A 48 3.24 -8.92 -2.08
C GLY A 48 4.35 -9.82 -2.64
N ASN A 49 5.00 -9.40 -3.72
CA ASN A 49 6.03 -10.15 -4.43
C ASN A 49 7.16 -9.28 -4.98
N ALA A 50 7.36 -8.12 -4.41
CA ALA A 50 8.46 -7.20 -4.72
C ALA A 50 8.75 -6.32 -3.51
N ASN A 51 9.88 -5.64 -3.55
CA ASN A 51 10.33 -4.77 -2.47
C ASN A 51 9.70 -3.38 -2.57
N SER A 52 9.64 -2.69 -1.45
CA SER A 52 9.24 -1.29 -1.27
C SER A 52 7.74 -1.05 -1.12
N PRO A 53 7.37 0.01 -0.41
CA PRO A 53 6.02 0.56 -0.38
C PRO A 53 5.70 1.27 -1.71
N HIS A 54 4.42 1.55 -1.91
CA HIS A 54 3.97 2.44 -2.98
C HIS A 54 2.93 3.42 -2.48
N PHE A 55 2.86 4.59 -3.13
CA PHE A 55 1.97 5.68 -2.76
C PHE A 55 1.29 6.24 -4.01
N TRP A 56 0.00 6.59 -3.89
CA TRP A 56 -0.74 7.28 -4.93
C TRP A 56 -1.81 8.20 -4.36
N THR A 57 -2.29 9.11 -5.19
CA THR A 57 -3.34 10.08 -4.85
C THR A 57 -4.70 9.54 -5.26
N GLU A 58 -5.69 9.64 -4.39
CA GLU A 58 -7.10 9.46 -4.71
C GLU A 58 -7.85 10.76 -4.50
N ILE A 59 -8.71 11.14 -5.44
CA ILE A 59 -9.67 12.22 -5.26
C ILE A 59 -10.87 11.64 -4.52
N ILE A 60 -11.26 12.32 -3.43
CA ILE A 60 -12.38 11.92 -2.59
C ILE A 60 -13.55 12.85 -2.88
N GLY A 61 -14.70 12.29 -3.23
CA GLY A 61 -15.89 13.09 -3.47
C GLY A 61 -16.91 12.39 -4.33
N ASP A 62 -17.70 13.20 -5.01
CA ASP A 62 -18.76 12.79 -5.91
C ASP A 62 -18.20 11.87 -7.02
N GLU A 63 -18.94 10.83 -7.39
CA GLU A 63 -18.63 9.88 -8.47
C GLU A 63 -18.16 10.58 -9.75
N HIS A 64 -18.66 11.80 -9.99
CA HIS A 64 -18.29 12.62 -11.14
C HIS A 64 -16.84 13.14 -11.11
N ILE A 65 -16.31 13.46 -9.93
CA ILE A 65 -14.92 13.89 -9.76
C ILE A 65 -13.99 12.68 -9.85
N GLU A 66 -14.40 11.56 -9.33
CA GLU A 66 -13.69 10.28 -9.48
C GLU A 66 -13.62 9.89 -10.96
N GLU A 67 -14.73 9.99 -11.70
CA GLU A 67 -14.78 9.67 -13.14
C GLU A 67 -13.93 10.62 -14.00
N LEU A 68 -13.84 11.90 -13.67
CA LEU A 68 -12.99 12.86 -14.37
C LEU A 68 -11.50 12.61 -14.12
N TYR A 69 -11.16 12.25 -12.90
CA TYR A 69 -9.80 11.87 -12.52
C TYR A 69 -9.39 10.53 -13.12
N ASP A 70 -10.32 9.61 -13.23
CA ASP A 70 -10.17 8.31 -13.85
C ASP A 70 -9.74 8.39 -15.31
N ASN A 71 -10.32 9.30 -16.06
CA ASN A 71 -9.97 9.53 -17.45
C ASN A 71 -8.59 10.17 -17.65
N ILE A 72 -8.01 10.75 -16.59
CA ILE A 72 -6.75 11.49 -16.66
C ILE A 72 -5.59 10.74 -15.99
N GLN A 73 -5.78 10.09 -14.85
CA GLN A 73 -4.68 9.51 -14.05
C GLN A 73 -5.07 8.39 -13.07
N ARG A 74 -6.07 7.59 -13.34
CA ARG A 74 -6.46 6.51 -12.42
C ARG A 74 -5.31 5.54 -12.18
N PRO A 75 -5.05 5.13 -10.92
CA PRO A 75 -4.43 3.84 -10.69
C PRO A 75 -5.35 2.78 -11.30
N TYR A 76 -4.92 2.18 -12.36
CA TYR A 76 -5.71 1.18 -13.06
C TYR A 76 -5.50 -0.17 -12.37
N ILE A 77 -6.55 -0.72 -11.78
CA ILE A 77 -6.56 -2.10 -11.33
C ILE A 77 -6.95 -2.94 -12.54
N SER A 78 -6.01 -3.68 -13.07
CA SER A 78 -6.31 -4.67 -14.12
C SER A 78 -6.88 -5.94 -13.49
N ASP A 79 -7.55 -6.76 -14.30
CA ASP A 79 -8.04 -8.10 -13.90
C ASP A 79 -6.93 -9.03 -13.37
N SER A 80 -5.68 -8.63 -13.53
CA SER A 80 -4.48 -9.31 -13.03
C SER A 80 -3.98 -8.84 -11.67
N ASP A 81 -4.77 -8.10 -10.91
CA ASP A 81 -4.43 -7.59 -9.57
C ASP A 81 -3.20 -6.68 -9.53
N ILE A 82 -2.92 -5.96 -10.62
CA ILE A 82 -1.83 -5.01 -10.70
C ILE A 82 -2.39 -3.61 -10.56
N LEU A 83 -1.88 -2.87 -9.59
CA LEU A 83 -2.14 -1.46 -9.50
C LEU A 83 -1.28 -0.74 -10.53
N VAL A 84 -1.90 -0.15 -11.54
CA VAL A 84 -1.21 0.60 -12.60
C VAL A 84 -1.65 2.04 -12.57
N ASP A 85 -0.74 2.91 -12.20
CA ASP A 85 -1.02 4.35 -12.08
C ASP A 85 -1.08 5.06 -13.45
N ASN A 86 -0.45 4.48 -14.47
CA ASN A 86 -0.45 5.00 -15.85
C ASN A 86 0.28 4.03 -16.79
N ILE A 87 0.44 4.43 -18.05
CA ILE A 87 1.20 3.67 -19.06
C ILE A 87 2.65 3.38 -18.61
N PHE A 88 3.26 4.28 -17.85
CA PHE A 88 4.61 4.07 -17.30
C PHE A 88 4.64 2.85 -16.38
N TRP A 89 3.71 2.75 -15.44
CA TRP A 89 3.57 1.60 -14.54
C TRP A 89 3.32 0.32 -15.31
N LYS A 90 2.39 0.35 -16.25
CA LYS A 90 2.06 -0.80 -17.07
C LYS A 90 3.28 -1.33 -17.84
N ASN A 91 4.09 -0.45 -18.40
CA ASN A 91 5.26 -0.82 -19.17
C ASN A 91 6.48 -1.17 -18.31
N THR A 92 6.59 -0.58 -17.12
CA THR A 92 7.76 -0.73 -16.25
C THR A 92 7.61 -1.88 -15.25
N TYR A 93 6.39 -2.11 -14.74
CA TYR A 93 6.14 -3.06 -13.65
C TYR A 93 5.31 -4.27 -14.07
N SER A 94 4.87 -4.34 -15.30
CA SER A 94 4.33 -5.54 -15.94
C SER A 94 5.22 -6.01 -17.10
N PRO A 95 6.55 -6.11 -16.92
CA PRO A 95 7.37 -6.58 -18.00
C PRO A 95 7.08 -8.07 -18.22
N THR A 96 6.82 -8.44 -19.43
CA THR A 96 7.05 -9.82 -19.85
C THR A 96 8.56 -10.01 -19.77
N VAL A 97 9.05 -10.59 -18.70
CA VAL A 97 10.45 -11.01 -18.63
C VAL A 97 10.58 -12.15 -19.63
N LYS A 98 11.12 -11.86 -20.79
CA LYS A 98 11.59 -12.89 -21.71
C LYS A 98 12.80 -13.50 -21.04
N ASP A 99 12.60 -14.60 -20.35
CA ASP A 99 13.71 -15.35 -19.77
C ASP A 99 14.61 -15.86 -20.89
N THR A 100 15.88 -15.96 -20.56
CA THR A 100 16.91 -16.56 -21.41
C THR A 100 16.76 -18.06 -21.59
N LEU A 101 15.82 -18.69 -20.91
CA LEU A 101 15.50 -20.09 -21.13
C LEU A 101 14.58 -20.21 -22.36
N PRO A 102 15.05 -20.83 -23.46
CA PRO A 102 14.24 -21.06 -24.63
C PRO A 102 13.03 -21.90 -24.22
N HIS A 103 11.83 -21.38 -24.45
CA HIS A 103 10.51 -22.00 -24.23
C HIS A 103 9.81 -21.69 -22.89
N VAL A 104 10.31 -20.85 -22.01
CA VAL A 104 9.57 -20.42 -20.82
C VAL A 104 9.24 -18.95 -20.92
N SER A 105 7.96 -18.61 -21.02
CA SER A 105 7.46 -17.25 -20.86
C SER A 105 6.96 -17.09 -19.42
N ILE A 106 7.68 -16.35 -18.61
CA ILE A 106 7.22 -16.02 -17.25
C ILE A 106 6.52 -14.66 -17.32
N GLN A 107 5.23 -14.67 -17.11
CA GLN A 107 4.47 -13.44 -16.91
C GLN A 107 4.58 -13.04 -15.43
N TYR A 108 5.24 -11.93 -15.15
CA TYR A 108 5.42 -11.43 -13.80
C TYR A 108 4.35 -10.38 -13.50
N CYS A 109 3.45 -10.70 -12.57
CA CYS A 109 2.43 -9.80 -12.07
C CYS A 109 2.80 -9.33 -10.67
N ARG A 110 2.67 -8.04 -10.40
CA ARG A 110 2.81 -7.50 -9.05
C ARG A 110 1.54 -7.78 -8.25
N THR A 111 1.71 -8.20 -7.00
CA THR A 111 0.59 -8.47 -6.09
C THR A 111 0.58 -7.48 -4.95
N ILE A 112 -0.61 -7.17 -4.46
CA ILE A 112 -0.81 -6.20 -3.37
C ILE A 112 -1.41 -6.93 -2.17
N PRO A 113 -0.75 -6.84 -0.99
CA PRO A 113 -1.23 -7.53 0.21
C PRO A 113 -2.39 -6.82 0.89
N LYS A 114 -2.30 -5.50 1.01
CA LYS A 114 -3.24 -4.62 1.69
C LYS A 114 -3.14 -3.22 1.13
N VAL A 115 -4.24 -2.45 1.17
CA VAL A 115 -4.27 -1.05 0.77
C VAL A 115 -4.78 -0.21 1.91
N TYR A 116 -4.10 0.89 2.18
CA TYR A 116 -4.44 1.83 3.24
C TYR A 116 -4.58 3.24 2.70
N ARG A 117 -5.54 3.99 3.29
CA ARG A 117 -5.67 5.43 3.12
C ARG A 117 -5.11 6.15 4.34
N ILE A 118 -4.35 7.20 4.12
CA ILE A 118 -3.90 8.09 5.18
C ILE A 118 -4.89 9.25 5.29
N ASN A 119 -5.70 9.21 6.33
CA ASN A 119 -6.68 10.23 6.66
C ASN A 119 -6.16 11.20 7.71
N TYR A 120 -6.81 12.37 7.83
CA TYR A 120 -6.63 13.25 8.99
C TYR A 120 -7.54 12.88 10.16
N GLU A 121 -8.56 12.07 9.89
CA GLU A 121 -9.44 11.54 10.93
C GLU A 121 -8.78 10.38 11.66
N ILE A 122 -8.84 10.44 12.99
CA ILE A 122 -8.31 9.39 13.85
C ILE A 122 -9.22 8.16 13.78
N GLN A 123 -8.67 7.04 13.36
CA GLN A 123 -9.37 5.76 13.32
C GLN A 123 -9.45 5.16 14.72
N GLN A 124 -10.63 5.15 15.33
CA GLN A 124 -10.84 4.72 16.72
C GLN A 124 -10.38 3.27 16.99
N ASN A 125 -10.35 2.45 15.95
CA ASN A 125 -9.95 1.05 16.04
C ASN A 125 -8.48 0.80 15.61
N CYS A 126 -7.69 1.84 15.37
CA CYS A 126 -6.30 1.70 14.94
C CYS A 126 -5.40 1.12 16.03
N LEU A 127 -4.33 0.49 15.61
CA LEU A 127 -3.35 -0.11 16.50
C LEU A 127 -2.63 0.95 17.36
N ALA A 128 -2.38 2.12 16.79
CA ALA A 128 -1.72 3.24 17.47
C ALA A 128 -2.41 3.68 18.77
N LEU A 129 -3.75 3.57 18.84
CA LEU A 129 -4.53 3.94 20.03
C LEU A 129 -4.68 2.78 21.03
N ARG A 130 -4.52 1.55 20.58
CA ARG A 130 -4.80 0.35 21.38
C ARG A 130 -3.57 -0.26 22.01
N ALA A 131 -2.43 -0.19 21.32
CA ALA A 131 -1.24 -0.89 21.72
C ALA A 131 -0.59 -0.23 22.94
N LYS A 132 -0.21 -1.07 23.91
CA LYS A 132 0.60 -0.72 25.07
C LYS A 132 2.05 -1.16 24.92
N GLU A 133 2.34 -1.93 23.88
CA GLU A 133 3.67 -2.41 23.51
C GLU A 133 4.19 -1.68 22.27
N GLU A 134 5.45 -1.85 21.97
CA GLU A 134 6.04 -1.33 20.75
C GLU A 134 5.42 -1.98 19.52
N ILE A 135 5.01 -1.16 18.56
CA ILE A 135 4.33 -1.58 17.32
C ILE A 135 5.14 -1.14 16.10
N PRO A 136 4.97 -1.80 14.94
CA PRO A 136 5.61 -1.41 13.70
C PRO A 136 5.30 0.06 13.32
N ASP A 137 6.30 0.77 12.82
CA ASP A 137 6.22 2.22 12.53
C ASP A 137 5.03 2.57 11.63
N PHE A 138 4.75 1.75 10.63
CA PHE A 138 3.62 1.98 9.74
C PHE A 138 2.29 2.11 10.51
N PHE A 139 2.06 1.29 11.53
CA PHE A 139 0.83 1.29 12.31
C PHE A 139 0.80 2.29 13.47
N ARG A 140 1.84 3.11 13.64
CA ARG A 140 1.84 4.21 14.61
C ARG A 140 1.02 5.41 14.18
N ASN A 141 0.68 5.50 12.89
CA ASN A 141 -0.18 6.56 12.40
C ASN A 141 -1.66 6.25 12.70
N PRO A 142 -2.36 7.03 13.54
CA PRO A 142 -3.76 6.77 13.89
C PRO A 142 -4.74 7.09 12.76
N GLY A 143 -4.31 7.77 11.70
CA GLY A 143 -5.13 8.10 10.53
C GLY A 143 -5.16 7.02 9.44
N ILE A 144 -4.64 5.81 9.70
CA ILE A 144 -4.60 4.74 8.71
C ILE A 144 -5.94 4.01 8.66
N GLU A 145 -6.61 4.04 7.51
CA GLU A 145 -7.83 3.30 7.19
C GLU A 145 -7.53 2.17 6.21
N ASP A 146 -8.00 0.96 6.51
CA ASP A 146 -7.92 -0.18 5.60
C ASP A 146 -9.01 -0.11 4.52
N ILE A 147 -8.60 0.14 3.29
CA ILE A 147 -9.46 0.26 2.12
C ILE A 147 -9.18 -0.81 1.06
N THR A 148 -8.57 -1.92 1.45
CA THR A 148 -8.12 -2.99 0.56
C THR A 148 -9.21 -3.47 -0.39
N ASP A 149 -10.42 -3.67 0.11
CA ASP A 149 -11.59 -4.15 -0.63
C ASP A 149 -12.09 -3.19 -1.72
N LYS A 150 -11.65 -1.93 -1.70
CA LYS A 150 -11.95 -0.96 -2.77
C LYS A 150 -11.03 -1.12 -3.99
N TYR A 151 -9.89 -1.78 -3.82
CA TYR A 151 -8.83 -1.82 -4.82
C TYR A 151 -8.57 -3.21 -5.38
N ILE A 152 -8.65 -4.25 -4.57
CA ILE A 152 -8.29 -5.60 -4.96
C ILE A 152 -9.28 -6.63 -4.43
N VAL A 153 -9.31 -7.80 -5.08
CA VAL A 153 -9.98 -8.97 -4.53
C VAL A 153 -9.27 -9.40 -3.27
N CYS A 154 -10.00 -9.46 -2.16
CA CYS A 154 -9.46 -9.82 -0.87
C CYS A 154 -10.31 -10.89 -0.18
N LYS A 155 -9.73 -11.53 0.83
CA LYS A 155 -10.40 -12.53 1.66
C LYS A 155 -10.03 -12.32 3.12
N ASP A 156 -10.90 -12.77 4.01
CA ASP A 156 -10.55 -12.93 5.41
C ASP A 156 -9.86 -14.28 5.60
N ILE A 157 -8.77 -14.28 6.35
CA ILE A 157 -8.01 -15.49 6.65
C ILE A 157 -7.89 -15.70 8.14
N GLU A 158 -8.15 -16.91 8.59
CA GLU A 158 -7.97 -17.34 9.98
C GLU A 158 -6.73 -18.22 10.09
N VAL A 159 -5.78 -17.80 10.91
CA VAL A 159 -4.47 -18.45 11.04
C VAL A 159 -4.35 -19.08 12.43
N PRO A 160 -4.11 -20.40 12.55
CA PRO A 160 -3.82 -21.02 13.82
C PRO A 160 -2.44 -20.61 14.35
N LEU A 161 -2.36 -20.27 15.63
CA LEU A 161 -1.12 -19.88 16.29
C LEU A 161 -0.52 -21.06 17.04
N TRP A 162 0.72 -21.38 16.71
CA TRP A 162 1.41 -22.60 17.23
C TRP A 162 1.94 -22.44 18.64
N ASP A 163 2.34 -21.21 19.03
CA ASP A 163 2.95 -20.96 20.33
C ASP A 163 2.09 -20.05 21.23
N ASN A 164 1.89 -20.52 22.46
CA ASN A 164 1.18 -19.79 23.52
C ASN A 164 2.10 -19.31 24.65
N LYS A 165 3.40 -19.55 24.55
CA LYS A 165 4.35 -19.23 25.64
C LYS A 165 4.48 -17.73 25.84
N HIS A 166 4.30 -16.98 24.76
CA HIS A 166 4.32 -15.51 24.79
C HIS A 166 2.92 -14.99 24.49
N LYS A 167 2.20 -14.53 25.52
CA LYS A 167 0.91 -13.83 25.34
C LYS A 167 1.18 -12.47 24.66
N LYS A 168 1.31 -12.50 23.36
CA LYS A 168 1.35 -11.26 22.56
C LYS A 168 -0.04 -10.67 22.47
N GLU A 169 -0.15 -9.35 22.67
CA GLU A 169 -1.41 -8.64 22.48
C GLU A 169 -1.79 -8.58 21.00
N TYR A 170 -0.78 -8.55 20.11
CA TYR A 170 -0.96 -8.43 18.68
C TYR A 170 -0.08 -9.42 17.93
N VAL A 171 -0.59 -9.85 16.78
CA VAL A 171 0.15 -10.63 15.78
C VAL A 171 0.07 -9.92 14.44
N TYR A 172 1.09 -10.09 13.62
CA TYR A 172 1.25 -9.35 12.38
C TYR A 172 1.23 -10.29 11.18
N LEU A 173 0.56 -9.87 10.12
CA LEU A 173 0.65 -10.47 8.81
C LEU A 173 1.76 -9.75 8.06
N CYS A 174 2.74 -10.48 7.56
CA CYS A 174 3.92 -9.91 6.95
C CYS A 174 4.11 -10.36 5.51
N CYS A 175 4.69 -9.48 4.68
CA CYS A 175 5.24 -9.80 3.37
C CYS A 175 6.76 -9.72 3.38
N TYR A 176 7.41 -10.50 2.52
CA TYR A 176 8.86 -10.52 2.42
C TYR A 176 9.37 -9.31 1.62
N ASP A 177 10.42 -8.66 2.12
CA ASP A 177 11.15 -7.56 1.49
C ASP A 177 12.63 -7.65 1.83
N ASP A 178 13.46 -7.94 0.85
CA ASP A 178 14.92 -7.90 0.90
C ASP A 178 15.53 -8.31 2.26
N ASN A 179 15.34 -9.58 2.64
CA ASN A 179 15.78 -10.21 3.89
C ASN A 179 14.97 -9.83 5.15
N ASN A 180 13.87 -9.11 5.02
CA ASN A 180 13.01 -8.78 6.15
C ASN A 180 11.55 -9.18 5.89
N TRP A 181 10.81 -9.37 6.97
CA TRP A 181 9.37 -9.52 6.94
C TRP A 181 8.72 -8.21 7.36
N ILE A 182 8.07 -7.56 6.40
CA ILE A 182 7.42 -6.26 6.60
C ILE A 182 5.97 -6.47 7.01
N PRO A 183 5.56 -5.98 8.20
CA PRO A 183 4.18 -6.05 8.63
C PRO A 183 3.24 -5.27 7.71
N VAL A 184 2.27 -5.97 7.14
CA VAL A 184 1.27 -5.40 6.23
C VAL A 184 -0.15 -5.44 6.81
N GLY A 185 -0.35 -6.18 7.90
CA GLY A 185 -1.62 -6.27 8.62
C GLY A 185 -1.39 -6.68 10.07
N TRP A 186 -2.40 -6.54 10.90
CA TRP A 186 -2.35 -6.95 12.30
C TRP A 186 -3.67 -7.54 12.78
N SER A 187 -3.62 -8.34 13.84
CA SER A 187 -4.78 -8.95 14.46
C SER A 187 -4.58 -9.12 15.97
N ILE A 188 -5.69 -9.18 16.70
CA ILE A 188 -5.71 -9.55 18.12
C ILE A 188 -5.96 -11.06 18.20
N PRO A 189 -5.01 -11.84 18.72
CA PRO A 189 -5.18 -13.30 18.81
C PRO A 189 -6.32 -13.68 19.77
N ARG A 190 -7.16 -14.61 19.33
CA ARG A 190 -8.25 -15.16 20.14
C ARG A 190 -8.25 -16.68 20.07
N LYS A 191 -8.30 -17.37 21.22
CA LYS A 191 -8.38 -18.84 21.29
C LYS A 191 -7.35 -19.58 20.41
N LYS A 192 -6.11 -19.08 20.35
CA LYS A 192 -5.03 -19.62 19.52
C LYS A 192 -5.21 -19.41 17.99
N GLN A 193 -5.98 -18.45 17.61
CA GLN A 193 -6.18 -18.09 16.21
C GLN A 193 -6.07 -16.57 16.03
N ALA A 194 -5.66 -16.17 14.86
CA ALA A 194 -5.65 -14.77 14.43
C ALA A 194 -6.50 -14.62 13.18
N LEU A 195 -7.45 -13.68 13.19
CA LEU A 195 -8.25 -13.34 12.04
C LEU A 195 -7.67 -12.07 11.39
N PHE A 196 -7.25 -12.18 10.15
CA PHE A 196 -6.87 -11.05 9.33
C PHE A 196 -7.94 -10.83 8.27
N THR A 197 -8.50 -9.62 8.26
CA THR A 197 -9.58 -9.25 7.33
C THR A 197 -9.04 -8.55 6.09
N LYS A 198 -9.77 -8.62 4.98
CA LYS A 198 -9.46 -7.93 3.72
C LYS A 198 -8.02 -8.19 3.24
N VAL A 199 -7.59 -9.43 3.22
CA VAL A 199 -6.24 -9.83 2.81
C VAL A 199 -6.19 -10.07 1.30
N GLY A 200 -5.25 -9.47 0.60
CA GLY A 200 -5.06 -9.65 -0.82
C GLY A 200 -4.73 -11.10 -1.18
N VAL A 201 -5.23 -11.56 -2.31
CA VAL A 201 -4.99 -12.93 -2.80
C VAL A 201 -3.67 -13.03 -3.56
N ASN A 202 -3.18 -14.26 -3.78
CA ASN A 202 -1.94 -14.55 -4.53
C ASN A 202 -0.67 -13.91 -3.94
N VAL A 203 -0.62 -13.74 -2.64
CA VAL A 203 0.52 -13.20 -1.88
C VAL A 203 1.02 -14.26 -0.91
N LEU A 204 2.34 -14.38 -0.76
CA LEU A 204 2.95 -15.19 0.28
C LEU A 204 3.04 -14.36 1.57
N TYR A 205 2.42 -14.86 2.61
CA TYR A 205 2.41 -14.24 3.94
C TYR A 205 3.13 -15.11 4.99
N LEU A 206 3.68 -14.42 5.99
CA LEU A 206 4.14 -14.99 7.24
C LEU A 206 3.27 -14.47 8.38
#